data_69c96f9b2e2fc2ae0f5fae2b6572d6a3
#
_entry.id   69c96f9b2e2fc2ae0f5fae2b6572d6a3
#
_cell.length_a   1.000
_cell.length_b   1.000
_cell.length_c   1.000
_cell.angle_alpha   90.00
_cell.angle_beta   90.00
_cell.angle_gamma   90.00
#
_symmetry.space_group_name_H-M   'P 1'
#
loop_
_entity.id
_entity.type
_entity.pdbx_description
1 polymer ?
#
loop_
_entity_poly.entity_id
_entity_poly.type
_entity_poly.pdbx_seq_one_letter_code
_entity_poly.pdbx_strand_id
1 'polypeptide(L)'
;MADGEQAPVEQPVAAPAAPAAKEQPAKAPRPKRERAPKPEGAKAGKEPKESKKEKEEAARAILAKAKGEEPVVEAVPQAPEKEKEVKEPRLLFNRWDLNEVEVADPGLKRYINLHSMIVPHSSGKFSKQQFAKGEMLIVERLINGLMQTEMNTGKKHRAIRITKEAFEIVHRKTKKNPVQVLVEAIAQAGPREETVRLKYGGINVPKSVDTAPLRRVNSALMFISLGVLAASHKSKKHVSDCLADELIAAARGDSKCYSVTKREERERIAKASR
;
A
#
# COMPACT_ATOMS: atom_id res chain seq x y z
N MET A 1 27.80 -79.40 -5.82
CA MET A 1 28.91 -78.50 -5.63
C MET A 1 28.43 -77.12 -6.12
N ALA A 2 28.03 -76.29 -5.25
CA ALA A 2 27.53 -74.93 -5.54
C ALA A 2 28.18 -74.04 -4.51
N ASP A 3 29.14 -73.27 -4.96
CA ASP A 3 29.85 -72.28 -4.14
C ASP A 3 29.01 -71.03 -4.02
N GLY A 4 28.58 -70.76 -2.80
CA GLY A 4 27.86 -69.56 -2.43
C GLY A 4 28.81 -68.38 -2.24
N GLU A 5 28.75 -67.40 -3.09
CA GLU A 5 29.46 -66.12 -3.02
C GLU A 5 28.68 -65.16 -2.13
N GLN A 6 29.25 -64.89 -0.95
CA GLN A 6 28.70 -63.91 0.01
C GLN A 6 29.15 -62.49 -0.40
N ALA A 7 28.22 -61.59 -0.67
CA ALA A 7 28.47 -60.19 -0.84
C ALA A 7 28.96 -59.53 0.45
N PRO A 8 29.90 -58.56 0.43
CA PRO A 8 30.40 -57.89 1.62
C PRO A 8 29.36 -56.87 2.16
N VAL A 9 29.17 -56.95 3.47
CA VAL A 9 28.34 -56.02 4.24
C VAL A 9 29.09 -54.68 4.34
N GLU A 10 28.56 -53.64 3.71
CA GLU A 10 29.05 -52.28 3.87
C GLU A 10 28.70 -51.78 5.30
N GLN A 11 29.74 -51.36 6.03
CA GLN A 11 29.62 -50.68 7.32
C GLN A 11 29.21 -49.25 7.11
N PRO A 12 28.32 -48.65 7.96
CA PRO A 12 27.92 -47.24 7.85
C PRO A 12 29.08 -46.32 8.21
N VAL A 13 29.46 -45.45 7.28
CA VAL A 13 30.47 -44.39 7.47
C VAL A 13 29.92 -43.38 8.47
N ALA A 14 30.65 -43.18 9.57
CA ALA A 14 30.33 -42.15 10.58
C ALA A 14 30.36 -40.74 9.96
N ALA A 15 29.30 -39.96 10.23
CA ALA A 15 29.20 -38.58 9.87
C ALA A 15 30.28 -37.72 10.55
N PRO A 16 30.87 -36.72 9.87
CA PRO A 16 31.87 -35.85 10.50
C PRO A 16 31.23 -34.95 11.55
N ALA A 17 31.90 -34.85 12.71
CA ALA A 17 31.51 -34.02 13.83
C ALA A 17 31.45 -32.53 13.46
N ALA A 18 30.38 -31.86 13.89
CA ALA A 18 30.20 -30.41 13.73
C ALA A 18 31.31 -29.64 14.48
N PRO A 19 31.83 -28.53 13.93
CA PRO A 19 32.83 -27.70 14.60
C PRO A 19 32.22 -27.00 15.83
N ALA A 20 32.93 -27.01 16.92
CA ALA A 20 32.60 -26.41 18.21
C ALA A 20 32.23 -24.92 18.05
N ALA A 21 31.09 -24.54 18.61
CA ALA A 21 30.64 -23.15 18.70
C ALA A 21 31.63 -22.34 19.55
N LYS A 22 32.22 -21.31 18.97
CA LYS A 22 33.04 -20.33 19.68
C LYS A 22 32.09 -19.48 20.55
N GLU A 23 32.24 -19.58 21.84
CA GLU A 23 31.62 -18.71 22.82
C GLU A 23 31.99 -17.26 22.56
N GLN A 24 30.96 -16.43 22.26
CA GLN A 24 31.13 -14.98 22.20
C GLN A 24 31.05 -14.42 23.62
N PRO A 25 31.96 -13.48 24.00
CA PRO A 25 31.92 -12.88 25.32
C PRO A 25 30.65 -12.04 25.50
N ALA A 26 30.00 -12.21 26.64
CA ALA A 26 28.80 -11.50 27.06
C ALA A 26 29.04 -9.99 27.03
N LYS A 27 28.20 -9.25 26.23
CA LYS A 27 28.19 -7.79 26.24
C LYS A 27 27.66 -7.27 27.58
N ALA A 28 28.49 -6.47 28.26
CA ALA A 28 28.13 -5.73 29.45
C ALA A 28 26.85 -4.90 29.29
N PRO A 29 25.99 -4.81 30.34
CA PRO A 29 24.76 -4.03 30.27
C PRO A 29 25.07 -2.55 30.18
N ARG A 30 24.42 -1.86 29.21
CA ARG A 30 24.52 -0.39 29.07
C ARG A 30 23.89 0.30 30.29
N PRO A 31 24.50 1.37 30.84
CA PRO A 31 23.94 2.09 31.98
C PRO A 31 22.60 2.75 31.57
N LYS A 32 21.60 2.59 32.42
CA LYS A 32 20.29 3.26 32.29
C LYS A 32 20.51 4.77 32.42
N ARG A 33 20.18 5.52 31.38
CA ARG A 33 20.11 6.98 31.41
C ARG A 33 18.94 7.37 32.33
N GLU A 34 19.23 7.87 33.51
CA GLU A 34 18.26 8.51 34.40
C GLU A 34 17.65 9.72 33.69
N ARG A 35 16.32 9.73 33.57
CA ARG A 35 15.56 10.89 33.12
C ARG A 35 15.51 11.88 34.26
N ALA A 36 16.03 13.07 34.06
CA ALA A 36 15.86 14.20 34.93
C ALA A 36 14.35 14.51 35.15
N PRO A 37 13.93 14.87 36.38
CA PRO A 37 12.55 15.21 36.69
C PRO A 37 12.14 16.49 35.97
N LYS A 38 10.95 16.51 35.34
CA LYS A 38 10.31 17.70 34.81
C LYS A 38 9.90 18.61 35.97
N PRO A 39 10.14 19.94 35.88
CA PRO A 39 9.57 20.84 36.86
C PRO A 39 8.05 20.93 36.70
N GLU A 40 7.32 20.65 37.76
CA GLU A 40 5.91 21.01 37.92
C GLU A 40 5.81 22.54 38.00
N GLY A 41 5.16 23.17 37.03
CA GLY A 41 4.97 24.59 36.96
C GLY A 41 3.65 24.96 36.30
N ALA A 42 2.67 25.31 37.14
CA ALA A 42 1.56 26.24 36.91
C ALA A 42 0.63 25.99 35.72
N LYS A 43 -0.52 25.42 36.02
CA LYS A 43 -1.74 25.57 35.23
C LYS A 43 -2.19 27.04 35.23
N ALA A 44 -1.89 27.79 34.17
CA ALA A 44 -2.58 29.03 33.84
C ALA A 44 -3.58 28.72 32.75
N GLY A 45 -4.86 28.81 33.06
CA GLY A 45 -5.95 28.67 32.09
C GLY A 45 -5.82 29.72 31.00
N LYS A 46 -5.68 29.29 29.75
CA LYS A 46 -5.89 30.16 28.59
C LYS A 46 -7.37 30.10 28.24
N GLU A 47 -8.13 31.10 28.67
CA GLU A 47 -9.40 31.44 28.06
C GLU A 47 -9.18 31.74 26.58
N PRO A 48 -10.10 31.30 25.68
CA PRO A 48 -10.02 31.66 24.27
C PRO A 48 -10.18 33.18 24.15
N LYS A 49 -9.22 33.85 23.59
CA LYS A 49 -9.30 35.27 23.22
C LYS A 49 -10.31 35.40 22.08
N GLU A 50 -11.56 35.57 22.40
CA GLU A 50 -12.54 36.16 21.49
C GLU A 50 -11.96 37.50 21.01
N SER A 51 -11.89 37.66 19.70
CA SER A 51 -11.27 38.83 19.11
C SER A 51 -12.10 40.08 19.52
N LYS A 52 -11.41 41.18 19.89
CA LYS A 52 -12.05 42.45 20.20
C LYS A 52 -13.09 42.89 19.14
N LYS A 53 -12.91 42.45 17.90
CA LYS A 53 -13.81 42.70 16.77
C LYS A 53 -15.19 42.10 16.93
N GLU A 54 -15.30 40.86 17.44
CA GLU A 54 -16.61 40.20 17.63
C GLU A 54 -17.41 40.83 18.72
N LYS A 55 -16.75 41.33 19.78
CA LYS A 55 -17.45 42.09 20.85
C LYS A 55 -17.93 43.47 20.41
N GLU A 56 -17.17 44.13 19.53
CA GLU A 56 -17.55 45.42 18.93
C GLU A 56 -18.72 45.27 17.94
N GLU A 57 -18.69 44.21 17.14
CA GLU A 57 -19.76 43.90 16.19
C GLU A 57 -21.07 43.51 16.89
N ALA A 58 -21.00 42.70 17.94
CA ALA A 58 -22.16 42.37 18.75
C ALA A 58 -22.73 43.62 19.47
N ALA A 59 -21.89 44.52 19.96
CA ALA A 59 -22.35 45.78 20.58
C ALA A 59 -23.01 46.72 19.54
N ARG A 60 -22.52 46.80 18.30
CA ARG A 60 -23.12 47.58 17.21
C ARG A 60 -24.47 47.01 16.78
N ALA A 61 -24.61 45.68 16.71
CA ALA A 61 -25.87 45.00 16.37
C ALA A 61 -26.96 45.25 17.43
N ILE A 62 -26.61 45.32 18.72
CA ILE A 62 -27.56 45.64 19.81
C ILE A 62 -27.98 47.11 19.74
N LEU A 63 -27.07 48.05 19.40
CA LEU A 63 -27.36 49.45 19.26
C LEU A 63 -28.24 49.76 18.04
N ALA A 64 -28.04 49.05 16.94
CA ALA A 64 -28.86 49.18 15.73
C ALA A 64 -30.30 48.70 15.94
N LYS A 65 -30.50 47.60 16.69
CA LYS A 65 -31.83 47.11 17.08
C LYS A 65 -32.60 48.08 17.97
N ALA A 66 -31.87 48.88 18.76
CA ALA A 66 -32.51 49.86 19.67
C ALA A 66 -32.98 51.16 18.95
N LYS A 67 -32.48 51.41 17.72
CA LYS A 67 -32.83 52.62 16.96
C LYS A 67 -33.90 52.42 15.88
N GLY A 68 -34.44 51.21 15.72
CA GLY A 68 -35.57 50.96 14.82
C GLY A 68 -35.26 51.13 13.32
N GLU A 69 -33.96 51.19 12.93
CA GLU A 69 -33.54 51.22 11.51
C GLU A 69 -33.40 49.78 10.99
N GLU A 70 -34.18 49.45 9.96
CA GLU A 70 -34.02 48.18 9.25
C GLU A 70 -32.60 48.10 8.65
N PRO A 71 -31.86 46.99 8.84
CA PRO A 71 -30.51 46.87 8.27
C PRO A 71 -30.66 46.82 6.74
N VAL A 72 -30.21 47.89 6.07
CA VAL A 72 -29.92 47.84 4.64
C VAL A 72 -28.82 46.80 4.47
N VAL A 73 -29.19 45.64 3.93
CA VAL A 73 -28.26 44.60 3.55
C VAL A 73 -27.48 45.13 2.31
N GLU A 74 -26.37 45.82 2.58
CA GLU A 74 -25.39 46.06 1.51
C GLU A 74 -24.94 44.68 1.00
N ALA A 75 -25.24 44.40 -0.26
CA ALA A 75 -24.80 43.23 -0.97
C ALA A 75 -23.25 43.20 -0.91
N VAL A 76 -22.71 42.31 -0.07
CA VAL A 76 -21.28 41.99 -0.06
C VAL A 76 -20.90 41.64 -1.49
N PRO A 77 -19.96 42.36 -2.14
CA PRO A 77 -19.52 41.97 -3.46
C PRO A 77 -18.97 40.55 -3.37
N GLN A 78 -19.67 39.59 -3.98
CA GLN A 78 -19.21 38.22 -4.11
C GLN A 78 -17.83 38.30 -4.75
N ALA A 79 -16.82 37.88 -4.00
CA ALA A 79 -15.47 37.73 -4.53
C ALA A 79 -15.57 36.91 -5.82
N PRO A 80 -14.94 37.33 -6.92
CA PRO A 80 -15.04 36.62 -8.19
C PRO A 80 -14.69 35.14 -7.90
N GLU A 81 -15.66 34.27 -8.14
CA GLU A 81 -15.42 32.83 -8.15
C GLU A 81 -14.25 32.65 -9.13
N LYS A 82 -13.09 32.30 -8.59
CA LYS A 82 -11.94 31.94 -9.42
C LYS A 82 -12.44 30.85 -10.35
N GLU A 83 -12.70 31.21 -11.58
CA GLU A 83 -12.96 30.27 -12.65
C GLU A 83 -11.90 29.19 -12.50
N LYS A 84 -12.33 27.97 -12.16
CA LYS A 84 -11.44 26.82 -12.08
C LYS A 84 -10.97 26.63 -13.50
N GLU A 85 -9.76 27.16 -13.79
CA GLU A 85 -9.09 26.87 -15.05
C GLU A 85 -9.26 25.37 -15.27
N VAL A 86 -9.96 25.00 -16.31
CA VAL A 86 -10.15 23.61 -16.75
C VAL A 86 -8.77 23.19 -17.25
N LYS A 87 -7.92 22.76 -16.30
CA LYS A 87 -6.61 22.24 -16.63
C LYS A 87 -6.85 20.99 -17.45
N GLU A 88 -6.35 20.99 -18.67
CA GLU A 88 -6.41 19.82 -19.55
C GLU A 88 -6.02 18.56 -18.77
N PRO A 89 -6.77 17.47 -18.91
CA PRO A 89 -6.53 16.25 -18.15
C PRO A 89 -5.11 15.74 -18.44
N ARG A 90 -4.26 15.68 -17.43
CA ARG A 90 -2.92 15.14 -17.55
C ARG A 90 -3.01 13.63 -17.71
N LEU A 91 -2.83 13.14 -18.93
CA LEU A 91 -2.90 11.72 -19.26
C LEU A 91 -1.68 10.98 -18.70
N LEU A 92 -1.89 9.84 -18.05
CA LEU A 92 -0.81 8.96 -17.62
C LEU A 92 -0.04 8.42 -18.83
N PHE A 93 1.29 8.57 -18.83
CA PHE A 93 2.17 8.23 -19.94
C PHE A 93 1.78 8.92 -21.27
N ASN A 94 1.07 10.06 -21.23
CA ASN A 94 0.49 10.79 -22.36
C ASN A 94 -0.54 9.96 -23.18
N ARG A 95 -1.18 8.95 -22.57
CA ARG A 95 -2.11 8.05 -23.29
C ARG A 95 -3.38 7.72 -22.52
N TRP A 96 -3.29 7.52 -21.19
CA TRP A 96 -4.39 6.95 -20.40
C TRP A 96 -5.04 8.00 -19.53
N ASP A 97 -6.35 8.14 -19.62
CA ASP A 97 -7.11 8.98 -18.69
C ASP A 97 -7.40 8.21 -17.40
N LEU A 98 -7.09 8.87 -16.27
CA LEU A 98 -7.34 8.34 -14.94
C LEU A 98 -8.74 8.68 -14.41
N ASN A 99 -9.40 9.69 -15.02
CA ASN A 99 -10.73 10.13 -14.59
C ASN A 99 -11.83 9.16 -15.01
N GLU A 100 -11.61 8.37 -16.06
CA GLU A 100 -12.53 7.34 -16.55
C GLU A 100 -12.57 6.08 -15.68
N VAL A 101 -11.64 5.98 -14.73
CA VAL A 101 -11.46 4.76 -13.94
C VAL A 101 -12.39 4.75 -12.74
N GLU A 102 -13.24 3.73 -12.67
CA GLU A 102 -14.16 3.51 -11.56
C GLU A 102 -13.66 2.46 -10.59
N VAL A 103 -13.79 2.73 -9.30
CA VAL A 103 -13.47 1.78 -8.23
C VAL A 103 -14.76 1.15 -7.72
N ALA A 104 -14.98 -0.12 -8.09
CA ALA A 104 -16.20 -0.86 -7.74
C ALA A 104 -16.34 -1.10 -6.22
N ASP A 105 -15.24 -1.32 -5.49
CA ASP A 105 -15.25 -1.58 -4.05
C ASP A 105 -15.17 -0.25 -3.27
N PRO A 106 -16.26 0.18 -2.59
CA PRO A 106 -16.29 1.44 -1.84
C PRO A 106 -15.26 1.49 -0.71
N GLY A 107 -14.92 0.34 -0.10
CA GLY A 107 -13.90 0.24 0.94
C GLY A 107 -12.50 0.57 0.45
N LEU A 108 -12.20 0.31 -0.82
CA LEU A 108 -10.90 0.58 -1.43
C LEU A 108 -10.80 1.98 -2.03
N LYS A 109 -11.92 2.64 -2.35
CA LYS A 109 -11.97 3.94 -3.04
C LYS A 109 -11.08 5.00 -2.38
N ARG A 110 -11.05 5.08 -1.06
CA ARG A 110 -10.20 6.03 -0.31
C ARG A 110 -8.70 5.74 -0.45
N TYR A 111 -8.31 4.49 -0.70
CA TYR A 111 -6.90 4.03 -0.69
C TYR A 111 -6.33 3.78 -2.09
N ILE A 112 -7.16 3.89 -3.12
CA ILE A 112 -6.78 3.85 -4.53
C ILE A 112 -6.82 5.27 -5.04
N ASN A 113 -5.65 5.94 -5.05
CA ASN A 113 -5.55 7.28 -5.57
C ASN A 113 -5.31 7.23 -7.08
N LEU A 114 -6.15 7.96 -7.82
CA LEU A 114 -6.13 8.10 -9.28
C LEU A 114 -5.76 9.53 -9.71
N HIS A 115 -4.97 10.23 -8.88
CA HIS A 115 -4.53 11.58 -9.17
C HIS A 115 -3.82 11.68 -10.54
N SER A 116 -4.24 12.63 -11.38
CA SER A 116 -3.71 12.81 -12.72
C SER A 116 -2.23 13.22 -12.71
N MET A 117 -1.36 12.36 -13.25
CA MET A 117 0.09 12.54 -13.31
C MET A 117 0.64 11.93 -14.59
N ILE A 118 1.48 12.65 -15.33
CA ILE A 118 2.06 12.17 -16.59
C ILE A 118 3.05 11.04 -16.33
N VAL A 119 4.00 11.24 -15.39
CA VAL A 119 5.01 10.26 -15.00
C VAL A 119 4.79 9.88 -13.54
N PRO A 120 4.59 8.60 -13.20
CA PRO A 120 4.33 8.15 -11.84
C PRO A 120 5.60 8.17 -10.98
N HIS A 121 5.98 9.36 -10.48
CA HIS A 121 7.16 9.58 -9.65
C HIS A 121 6.94 10.72 -8.65
N SER A 122 6.80 10.40 -7.37
CA SER A 122 6.53 11.35 -6.29
C SER A 122 7.76 11.76 -5.49
N SER A 123 8.97 11.37 -5.89
CA SER A 123 10.25 11.72 -5.25
C SER A 123 10.29 11.48 -3.72
N GLY A 124 9.63 10.44 -3.23
CA GLY A 124 9.63 10.09 -1.80
C GLY A 124 8.75 10.99 -0.90
N LYS A 125 7.92 11.88 -1.48
CA LYS A 125 7.04 12.79 -0.73
C LYS A 125 6.19 12.06 0.32
N PHE A 126 5.66 10.90 -0.02
CA PHE A 126 4.74 10.12 0.82
C PHE A 126 5.44 9.14 1.79
N SER A 127 6.77 9.15 1.88
CA SER A 127 7.51 8.25 2.79
C SER A 127 7.66 8.81 4.21
N LYS A 128 7.47 10.13 4.41
CA LYS A 128 7.74 10.81 5.68
C LYS A 128 6.65 10.57 6.73
N GLN A 129 5.40 10.48 6.32
CA GLN A 129 4.26 10.37 7.22
C GLN A 129 3.63 8.98 7.16
N GLN A 130 3.23 8.45 8.31
CA GLN A 130 2.53 7.17 8.40
C GLN A 130 1.19 7.25 7.64
N PHE A 131 0.85 6.20 6.90
CA PHE A 131 -0.34 6.08 6.04
C PHE A 131 -0.38 7.00 4.81
N ALA A 132 0.52 7.97 4.64
CA ALA A 132 0.57 8.87 3.47
C ALA A 132 0.74 8.12 2.14
N LYS A 133 1.26 6.90 2.15
CA LYS A 133 1.32 6.06 0.94
C LYS A 133 -0.05 5.74 0.32
N GLY A 134 -1.15 5.92 1.04
CA GLY A 134 -2.50 5.82 0.50
C GLY A 134 -2.83 6.92 -0.51
N GLU A 135 -2.19 8.09 -0.39
CA GLU A 135 -2.34 9.23 -1.30
C GLU A 135 -1.46 9.13 -2.55
N MET A 136 -0.52 8.18 -2.56
CA MET A 136 0.32 7.94 -3.74
C MET A 136 -0.50 7.32 -4.86
N LEU A 137 -0.24 7.75 -6.12
CA LEU A 137 -0.85 7.17 -7.30
C LEU A 137 -0.71 5.64 -7.31
N ILE A 138 -1.81 4.93 -7.57
CA ILE A 138 -1.83 3.45 -7.50
C ILE A 138 -0.82 2.80 -8.45
N VAL A 139 -0.62 3.40 -9.64
CA VAL A 139 0.37 2.94 -10.63
C VAL A 139 1.80 3.09 -10.09
N GLU A 140 2.10 4.18 -9.39
CA GLU A 140 3.41 4.35 -8.75
C GLU A 140 3.66 3.32 -7.64
N ARG A 141 2.61 2.93 -6.90
CA ARG A 141 2.70 1.86 -5.90
C ARG A 141 3.01 0.51 -6.54
N LEU A 142 2.40 0.20 -7.69
CA LEU A 142 2.73 -1.00 -8.48
C LEU A 142 4.20 -0.99 -8.92
N ILE A 143 4.67 0.13 -9.50
CA ILE A 143 6.05 0.33 -9.94
C ILE A 143 7.03 0.11 -8.78
N ASN A 144 6.73 0.67 -7.60
CA ASN A 144 7.52 0.47 -6.39
C ASN A 144 7.51 -1.01 -5.94
N GLY A 145 6.40 -1.73 -6.12
CA GLY A 145 6.29 -3.18 -5.90
C GLY A 145 7.23 -3.99 -6.77
N LEU A 146 7.36 -3.64 -8.05
CA LEU A 146 8.25 -4.32 -9.00
C LEU A 146 9.75 -4.14 -8.68
N MET A 147 10.12 -3.14 -7.86
CA MET A 147 11.50 -2.89 -7.44
C MET A 147 11.92 -3.64 -6.17
N GLN A 148 11.05 -4.40 -5.52
CA GLN A 148 11.32 -5.00 -4.20
C GLN A 148 12.33 -6.15 -4.19
N THR A 149 12.73 -6.66 -5.35
CA THR A 149 13.69 -7.75 -5.45
C THR A 149 15.13 -7.22 -5.49
N GLU A 150 16.11 -7.96 -4.98
CA GLU A 150 17.52 -7.59 -4.93
C GLU A 150 18.06 -7.09 -6.29
N MET A 151 17.72 -7.80 -7.35
CA MET A 151 18.18 -7.48 -8.71
C MET A 151 17.60 -6.19 -9.30
N ASN A 152 16.44 -5.73 -8.77
CA ASN A 152 15.69 -4.59 -9.30
C ASN A 152 15.62 -3.39 -8.33
N THR A 153 16.18 -3.51 -7.13
CA THR A 153 16.20 -2.46 -6.12
C THR A 153 16.78 -1.16 -6.68
N GLY A 154 16.05 -0.06 -6.50
CA GLY A 154 16.45 1.29 -6.96
C GLY A 154 16.31 1.56 -8.46
N LYS A 155 15.97 0.57 -9.28
CA LYS A 155 15.88 0.72 -10.76
C LYS A 155 14.50 1.23 -11.20
N LYS A 156 14.04 2.36 -10.66
CA LYS A 156 12.68 2.89 -10.88
C LYS A 156 12.37 3.20 -12.35
N HIS A 157 13.30 3.77 -13.10
CA HIS A 157 13.10 4.02 -14.53
C HIS A 157 12.85 2.75 -15.34
N ARG A 158 13.56 1.66 -15.00
CA ARG A 158 13.33 0.36 -15.62
C ARG A 158 11.93 -0.17 -15.31
N ALA A 159 11.50 -0.07 -14.05
CA ALA A 159 10.16 -0.48 -13.63
C ALA A 159 9.06 0.36 -14.30
N ILE A 160 9.25 1.68 -14.45
CA ILE A 160 8.33 2.56 -15.18
C ILE A 160 8.20 2.10 -16.64
N ARG A 161 9.30 1.79 -17.33
CA ARG A 161 9.30 1.31 -18.70
C ARG A 161 8.54 -0.02 -18.83
N ILE A 162 8.83 -0.98 -17.96
CA ILE A 162 8.13 -2.28 -17.92
C ILE A 162 6.62 -2.08 -17.74
N THR A 163 6.21 -1.22 -16.81
CA THR A 163 4.78 -0.94 -16.58
C THR A 163 4.12 -0.28 -17.78
N LYS A 164 4.80 0.66 -18.44
CA LYS A 164 4.30 1.30 -19.66
C LYS A 164 4.07 0.28 -20.78
N GLU A 165 5.06 -0.55 -21.06
CA GLU A 165 4.96 -1.62 -22.07
C GLU A 165 3.84 -2.63 -21.71
N ALA A 166 3.74 -3.04 -20.43
CA ALA A 166 2.69 -3.93 -19.98
C ALA A 166 1.28 -3.33 -20.19
N PHE A 167 1.10 -2.05 -19.89
CA PHE A 167 -0.19 -1.38 -20.11
C PHE A 167 -0.57 -1.33 -21.60
N GLU A 168 0.39 -1.14 -22.49
CA GLU A 168 0.14 -1.22 -23.94
C GLU A 168 -0.31 -2.63 -24.36
N ILE A 169 0.30 -3.69 -23.77
CA ILE A 169 -0.08 -5.08 -24.01
C ILE A 169 -1.48 -5.38 -23.45
N VAL A 170 -1.77 -4.92 -22.22
CA VAL A 170 -3.10 -5.07 -21.59
C VAL A 170 -4.17 -4.43 -22.48
N HIS A 171 -3.95 -3.19 -22.92
CA HIS A 171 -4.88 -2.50 -23.82
C HIS A 171 -5.09 -3.24 -25.14
N ARG A 172 -4.00 -3.74 -25.73
CA ARG A 172 -4.07 -4.52 -26.99
C ARG A 172 -4.93 -5.78 -26.84
N LYS A 173 -4.80 -6.48 -25.67
CA LYS A 173 -5.53 -7.73 -25.39
C LYS A 173 -6.98 -7.51 -24.94
N THR A 174 -7.23 -6.49 -24.11
CA THR A 174 -8.53 -6.28 -23.46
C THR A 174 -9.39 -5.19 -24.11
N LYS A 175 -8.77 -4.26 -24.86
CA LYS A 175 -9.38 -3.04 -25.39
C LYS A 175 -9.98 -2.10 -24.35
N LYS A 176 -9.72 -2.35 -23.07
CA LYS A 176 -10.12 -1.51 -21.93
C LYS A 176 -8.97 -0.58 -21.52
N ASN A 177 -9.28 0.42 -20.68
CA ASN A 177 -8.25 1.22 -20.01
C ASN A 177 -7.42 0.31 -19.08
N PRO A 178 -6.08 0.22 -19.25
CA PRO A 178 -5.24 -0.69 -18.45
C PRO A 178 -5.25 -0.35 -16.96
N VAL A 179 -5.52 0.90 -16.60
CA VAL A 179 -5.62 1.31 -15.19
C VAL A 179 -6.91 0.76 -14.57
N GLN A 180 -8.00 0.66 -15.33
CA GLN A 180 -9.23 -0.01 -14.89
C GLN A 180 -8.97 -1.48 -14.60
N VAL A 181 -8.27 -2.18 -15.49
CA VAL A 181 -7.88 -3.58 -15.29
C VAL A 181 -7.00 -3.77 -14.05
N LEU A 182 -6.08 -2.81 -13.79
CA LEU A 182 -5.28 -2.82 -12.57
C LEU A 182 -6.14 -2.67 -11.30
N VAL A 183 -7.12 -1.76 -11.31
CA VAL A 183 -8.01 -1.56 -10.15
C VAL A 183 -8.86 -2.80 -9.91
N GLU A 184 -9.42 -3.42 -10.95
CA GLU A 184 -10.14 -4.69 -10.87
C GLU A 184 -9.25 -5.82 -10.34
N ALA A 185 -8.01 -5.92 -10.83
CA ALA A 185 -7.03 -6.90 -10.34
C ALA A 185 -6.71 -6.71 -8.84
N ILE A 186 -6.57 -5.48 -8.37
CA ILE A 186 -6.34 -5.19 -6.94
C ILE A 186 -7.56 -5.60 -6.09
N ALA A 187 -8.77 -5.32 -6.55
CA ALA A 187 -9.98 -5.69 -5.85
C ALA A 187 -10.11 -7.21 -5.69
N GLN A 188 -9.73 -7.97 -6.73
CA GLN A 188 -9.76 -9.43 -6.72
C GLN A 188 -8.58 -10.08 -5.99
N ALA A 189 -7.35 -9.56 -6.14
CA ALA A 189 -6.16 -10.12 -5.50
C ALA A 189 -6.01 -9.76 -4.01
N GLY A 190 -6.79 -8.81 -3.50
CA GLY A 190 -6.71 -8.36 -2.11
C GLY A 190 -7.42 -9.31 -1.12
N PRO A 191 -6.72 -9.91 -0.13
CA PRO A 191 -7.33 -10.79 0.86
C PRO A 191 -8.29 -10.00 1.76
N ARG A 192 -9.46 -10.58 2.04
CA ARG A 192 -10.47 -9.98 2.93
C ARG A 192 -10.21 -10.34 4.39
N GLU A 193 -9.76 -11.55 4.65
CA GLU A 193 -9.46 -12.07 5.98
C GLU A 193 -7.98 -12.47 6.08
N GLU A 194 -7.39 -12.30 7.25
CA GLU A 194 -6.00 -12.67 7.54
C GLU A 194 -5.89 -13.21 8.97
N THR A 195 -4.88 -14.03 9.24
CA THR A 195 -4.61 -14.53 10.59
C THR A 195 -3.66 -13.61 11.34
N VAL A 196 -4.01 -13.30 12.59
CA VAL A 196 -3.12 -12.62 13.54
C VAL A 196 -2.73 -13.61 14.64
N ARG A 197 -1.46 -13.65 14.99
CA ARG A 197 -0.94 -14.47 16.07
C ARG A 197 -0.98 -13.69 17.38
N LEU A 198 -1.88 -14.10 18.28
CA LEU A 198 -1.97 -13.54 19.62
C LEU A 198 -1.14 -14.39 20.57
N LYS A 199 -0.38 -13.73 21.48
CA LYS A 199 0.42 -14.40 22.49
C LYS A 199 -0.34 -14.43 23.81
N TYR A 200 -0.67 -15.63 24.28
CA TYR A 200 -1.27 -15.87 25.59
C TYR A 200 -0.33 -16.77 26.40
N GLY A 201 0.26 -16.25 27.48
CA GLY A 201 1.10 -17.04 28.36
C GLY A 201 2.27 -17.78 27.67
N GLY A 202 2.86 -17.19 26.61
CA GLY A 202 3.93 -17.81 25.83
C GLY A 202 3.46 -18.66 24.64
N ILE A 203 2.18 -18.98 24.53
CA ILE A 203 1.60 -19.76 23.42
C ILE A 203 1.10 -18.79 22.33
N ASN A 204 1.41 -19.08 21.07
CA ASN A 204 0.92 -18.31 19.93
C ASN A 204 -0.39 -18.93 19.41
N VAL A 205 -1.50 -18.23 19.61
CA VAL A 205 -2.82 -18.65 19.10
C VAL A 205 -3.14 -17.85 17.84
N PRO A 206 -3.32 -18.49 16.67
CA PRO A 206 -3.78 -17.83 15.47
C PRO A 206 -5.27 -17.50 15.62
N LYS A 207 -5.67 -16.26 15.27
CA LYS A 207 -7.07 -15.83 15.22
C LYS A 207 -7.34 -15.13 13.88
N SER A 208 -8.48 -15.43 13.27
CA SER A 208 -8.95 -14.75 12.06
C SER A 208 -9.39 -13.32 12.36
N VAL A 209 -8.99 -12.37 11.52
CA VAL A 209 -9.39 -10.97 11.58
C VAL A 209 -9.61 -10.42 10.17
N ASP A 210 -10.47 -9.40 10.05
CA ASP A 210 -10.67 -8.69 8.80
C ASP A 210 -9.47 -7.83 8.45
N THR A 211 -9.11 -7.81 7.17
CA THR A 211 -7.96 -7.04 6.68
C THR A 211 -8.34 -5.59 6.46
N ALA A 212 -7.60 -4.66 7.07
CA ALA A 212 -7.77 -3.23 6.83
C ALA A 212 -7.59 -2.89 5.34
N PRO A 213 -8.40 -1.97 4.76
CA PRO A 213 -8.39 -1.70 3.32
C PRO A 213 -7.01 -1.30 2.76
N LEU A 214 -6.24 -0.48 3.47
CA LEU A 214 -4.88 -0.13 3.08
C LEU A 214 -3.95 -1.35 3.01
N ARG A 215 -4.09 -2.28 3.97
CA ARG A 215 -3.31 -3.52 4.00
C ARG A 215 -3.73 -4.44 2.87
N ARG A 216 -5.03 -4.50 2.56
CA ARG A 216 -5.59 -5.25 1.44
C ARG A 216 -4.98 -4.81 0.11
N VAL A 217 -4.93 -3.49 -0.17
CA VAL A 217 -4.27 -2.94 -1.37
C VAL A 217 -2.77 -3.26 -1.39
N ASN A 218 -2.07 -3.13 -0.25
CA ASN A 218 -0.65 -3.47 -0.18
C ASN A 218 -0.38 -4.95 -0.47
N SER A 219 -1.19 -5.84 0.10
CA SER A 219 -1.06 -7.30 -0.11
C SER A 219 -1.33 -7.68 -1.56
N ALA A 220 -2.37 -7.08 -2.19
CA ALA A 220 -2.68 -7.29 -3.60
C ALA A 220 -1.50 -6.90 -4.51
N LEU A 221 -0.96 -5.69 -4.34
CA LEU A 221 0.19 -5.22 -5.12
C LEU A 221 1.45 -6.09 -4.91
N MET A 222 1.65 -6.56 -3.67
CA MET A 222 2.75 -7.48 -3.36
C MET A 222 2.58 -8.83 -4.07
N PHE A 223 1.38 -9.41 -4.07
CA PHE A 223 1.11 -10.67 -4.74
C PHE A 223 1.29 -10.57 -6.25
N ILE A 224 0.77 -9.50 -6.87
CA ILE A 224 0.94 -9.24 -8.29
C ILE A 224 2.45 -9.12 -8.62
N SER A 225 3.21 -8.35 -7.86
CA SER A 225 4.65 -8.18 -8.13
C SER A 225 5.46 -9.48 -7.94
N LEU A 226 5.12 -10.30 -6.94
CA LEU A 226 5.72 -11.62 -6.74
C LEU A 226 5.33 -12.61 -7.83
N GLY A 227 4.07 -12.57 -8.30
CA GLY A 227 3.60 -13.38 -9.42
C GLY A 227 4.38 -13.09 -10.69
N VAL A 228 4.57 -11.82 -11.01
CA VAL A 228 5.38 -11.38 -12.15
C VAL A 228 6.83 -11.84 -12.02
N LEU A 229 7.42 -11.73 -10.84
CA LEU A 229 8.78 -12.22 -10.59
C LEU A 229 8.89 -13.73 -10.81
N ALA A 230 7.95 -14.50 -10.23
CA ALA A 230 7.93 -15.96 -10.38
C ALA A 230 7.75 -16.39 -11.83
N ALA A 231 6.89 -15.72 -12.60
CA ALA A 231 6.66 -16.01 -14.01
C ALA A 231 7.81 -15.62 -14.94
N SER A 232 8.54 -14.54 -14.59
CA SER A 232 9.64 -14.03 -15.40
C SER A 232 10.99 -14.70 -15.10
N HIS A 233 11.15 -15.29 -13.89
CA HIS A 233 12.41 -15.91 -13.47
C HIS A 233 12.73 -17.13 -14.31
N LYS A 234 13.93 -17.15 -14.94
CA LYS A 234 14.40 -18.23 -15.84
C LYS A 234 13.46 -18.52 -17.01
N SER A 235 12.57 -17.59 -17.37
CA SER A 235 11.64 -17.71 -18.49
C SER A 235 12.17 -16.98 -19.72
N LYS A 236 11.74 -17.43 -20.92
CA LYS A 236 11.95 -16.72 -22.19
C LYS A 236 11.00 -15.53 -22.38
N LYS A 237 9.92 -15.44 -21.56
CA LYS A 237 8.94 -14.36 -21.65
C LYS A 237 9.51 -13.05 -21.13
N HIS A 238 9.16 -11.95 -21.76
CA HIS A 238 9.52 -10.63 -21.28
C HIS A 238 8.74 -10.28 -20.00
N VAL A 239 9.33 -9.50 -19.08
CA VAL A 239 8.70 -9.14 -17.80
C VAL A 239 7.41 -8.33 -18.01
N SER A 240 7.36 -7.50 -19.05
CA SER A 240 6.15 -6.74 -19.43
C SER A 240 5.00 -7.65 -19.85
N ASP A 241 5.29 -8.76 -20.58
CA ASP A 241 4.27 -9.74 -20.94
C ASP A 241 3.75 -10.49 -19.72
N CYS A 242 4.65 -10.89 -18.80
CA CYS A 242 4.28 -11.57 -17.56
C CYS A 242 3.39 -10.65 -16.68
N LEU A 243 3.73 -9.36 -16.59
CA LEU A 243 2.91 -8.38 -15.85
C LEU A 243 1.54 -8.22 -16.49
N ALA A 244 1.45 -8.12 -17.81
CA ALA A 244 0.18 -7.99 -18.52
C ALA A 244 -0.71 -9.23 -18.34
N ASP A 245 -0.14 -10.42 -18.46
CA ASP A 245 -0.85 -11.68 -18.26
C ASP A 245 -1.37 -11.82 -16.83
N GLU A 246 -0.53 -11.50 -15.82
CA GLU A 246 -0.91 -11.53 -14.40
C GLU A 246 -2.03 -10.53 -14.09
N LEU A 247 -1.97 -9.29 -14.61
CA LEU A 247 -3.03 -8.29 -14.41
C LEU A 247 -4.36 -8.73 -15.02
N ILE A 248 -4.36 -9.28 -16.24
CA ILE A 248 -5.55 -9.72 -16.91
C ILE A 248 -6.16 -10.92 -16.18
N ALA A 249 -5.35 -11.89 -15.78
CA ALA A 249 -5.81 -13.07 -15.05
C ALA A 249 -6.33 -12.71 -13.66
N ALA A 250 -5.66 -11.83 -12.94
CA ALA A 250 -6.09 -11.33 -11.63
C ALA A 250 -7.41 -10.56 -11.73
N ALA A 251 -7.60 -9.70 -12.74
CA ALA A 251 -8.85 -8.96 -12.95
C ALA A 251 -10.04 -9.87 -13.21
N ARG A 252 -9.83 -11.01 -13.89
CA ARG A 252 -10.85 -12.04 -14.10
C ARG A 252 -11.09 -12.93 -12.87
N GLY A 253 -10.20 -12.90 -11.90
CA GLY A 253 -10.26 -13.77 -10.72
C GLY A 253 -9.86 -15.21 -11.00
N ASP A 254 -9.04 -15.45 -12.03
CA ASP A 254 -8.56 -16.79 -12.36
C ASP A 254 -7.73 -17.39 -11.23
N SER A 255 -8.12 -18.56 -10.71
CA SER A 255 -7.39 -19.29 -9.66
C SER A 255 -6.02 -19.83 -10.12
N LYS A 256 -5.76 -19.85 -11.43
CA LYS A 256 -4.44 -20.22 -12.00
C LYS A 256 -3.39 -19.12 -11.84
N CYS A 257 -3.82 -17.88 -11.57
CA CYS A 257 -2.95 -16.74 -11.40
C CYS A 257 -2.33 -16.76 -9.99
N TYR A 258 -1.05 -16.41 -9.88
CA TYR A 258 -0.32 -16.45 -8.62
C TYR A 258 -0.95 -15.56 -7.54
N SER A 259 -1.38 -14.36 -7.90
CA SER A 259 -1.96 -13.39 -6.96
C SER A 259 -3.27 -13.89 -6.34
N VAL A 260 -4.15 -14.48 -7.14
CA VAL A 260 -5.44 -15.05 -6.68
C VAL A 260 -5.21 -16.29 -5.84
N THR A 261 -4.32 -17.20 -6.27
CA THR A 261 -3.95 -18.40 -5.48
C THR A 261 -3.44 -18.00 -4.09
N LYS A 262 -2.57 -16.99 -3.99
CA LYS A 262 -2.04 -16.50 -2.71
C LYS A 262 -3.08 -15.83 -1.83
N ARG A 263 -4.07 -15.14 -2.43
CA ARG A 263 -5.24 -14.65 -1.70
C ARG A 263 -6.02 -15.81 -1.08
N GLU A 264 -6.38 -16.81 -1.91
CA GLU A 264 -7.17 -17.95 -1.49
C GLU A 264 -6.47 -18.78 -0.40
N GLU A 265 -5.16 -18.99 -0.51
CA GLU A 265 -4.35 -19.61 0.54
C GLU A 265 -4.48 -18.88 1.88
N ARG A 266 -4.33 -17.54 1.88
CA ARG A 266 -4.45 -16.75 3.11
C ARG A 266 -5.85 -16.80 3.72
N GLU A 267 -6.87 -16.64 2.89
CA GLU A 267 -8.27 -16.72 3.34
C GLU A 267 -8.63 -18.13 3.85
N ARG A 268 -8.10 -19.18 3.22
CA ARG A 268 -8.28 -20.56 3.69
C ARG A 268 -7.68 -20.78 5.07
N ILE A 269 -6.45 -20.29 5.31
CA ILE A 269 -5.80 -20.36 6.62
C ILE A 269 -6.59 -19.54 7.65
N ALA A 270 -7.08 -18.36 7.27
CA ALA A 270 -7.89 -17.52 8.14
C ALA A 270 -9.21 -18.22 8.53
N LYS A 271 -9.90 -18.85 7.58
CA LYS A 271 -11.11 -19.61 7.86
C LYS A 271 -10.88 -20.78 8.83
N ALA A 272 -9.70 -21.44 8.76
CA ALA A 272 -9.34 -22.53 9.66
C ALA A 272 -8.99 -22.06 11.09
N SER A 273 -8.75 -20.76 11.29
CA SER A 273 -8.38 -20.15 12.59
C SER A 273 -9.48 -19.27 13.19
N ARG A 274 -10.72 -19.47 12.78
CA ARG A 274 -11.91 -18.81 13.37
C ARG A 274 -12.25 -19.35 14.74
#